data_0070b11c6a52042099259a014861cb18
#
_entry.id   0070b11c6a52042099259a014861cb18
#
_cell.length_a   1.000
_cell.length_b   1.000
_cell.length_c   1.000
_cell.angle_alpha   90.00
_cell.angle_beta   90.00
_cell.angle_gamma   90.00
#
_symmetry.space_group_name_H-M   'P 1'
#
loop_
_entity.id
_entity.type
_entity.pdbx_description
1 polymer ?
#
loop_
_entity_poly.entity_id
_entity_poly.type
_entity_poly.pdbx_seq_one_letter_code
_entity_poly.pdbx_strand_id
1 'polypeptide(L)'
;MCRQFMYRLGIDLGGTNIVAGVVDENYEIIAKASCKTNVPRPESEICDSMADVALKAIEKAKLTIDDIESIGIGVPGAVNPKTGVIEYSANLFFHNWQVVKMMEERLNTKICVENDANAAALGEYLAGSAKGAKNAIAITLGTGIGGGIIINGKIYSGSNYAGAELGHMVIVKDGKECACGRKGCWEAYASATGLINLTKQEILKENFDFSYMLKSCDGDINKVTGKTAFDAVLAGDANAKAVIDEYIGYLACGLVNIINIFQPDILCIGGGISNQGENLLAPLRTIVEKERYTKHNDKQTVICKASLGTVSYTHLRAHETLRHL
;
A
#
# COMPACT_ATOMS: atom_id res chain seq x y z
N MET A 1 14.51 37.87 -4.11
CA MET A 1 13.33 37.15 -4.64
C MET A 1 13.26 35.81 -3.94
N CYS A 2 12.23 35.54 -3.11
CA CYS A 2 12.02 34.19 -2.62
C CYS A 2 11.72 33.28 -3.84
N ARG A 3 12.56 32.26 -4.10
CA ARG A 3 12.26 31.22 -5.06
C ARG A 3 10.97 30.53 -4.58
N GLN A 4 9.90 30.60 -5.34
CA GLN A 4 8.68 29.84 -5.08
C GLN A 4 8.91 28.45 -5.69
N PHE A 5 9.28 27.48 -4.85
CA PHE A 5 9.36 26.11 -5.28
C PHE A 5 7.95 25.60 -5.59
N MET A 6 7.74 25.11 -6.81
CA MET A 6 6.44 24.58 -7.26
C MET A 6 6.45 23.06 -7.37
N TYR A 7 7.62 22.42 -7.26
CA TYR A 7 7.76 21.00 -7.53
C TYR A 7 8.38 20.23 -6.36
N ARG A 8 7.98 19.00 -6.22
CA ARG A 8 8.52 18.03 -5.28
C ARG A 8 8.78 16.71 -5.99
N LEU A 9 9.55 15.84 -5.39
CA LEU A 9 9.85 14.54 -5.96
C LEU A 9 9.55 13.42 -4.95
N GLY A 10 8.84 12.39 -5.38
CA GLY A 10 8.62 11.18 -4.59
C GLY A 10 9.43 10.01 -5.15
N ILE A 11 10.06 9.26 -4.27
CA ILE A 11 10.75 8.00 -4.61
C ILE A 11 10.04 6.85 -3.90
N ASP A 12 9.62 5.85 -4.65
CA ASP A 12 9.13 4.58 -4.15
C ASP A 12 10.24 3.53 -4.23
N LEU A 13 10.81 3.17 -3.09
CA LEU A 13 11.83 2.14 -2.98
C LEU A 13 11.17 0.80 -2.63
N GLY A 14 10.80 0.05 -3.65
CA GLY A 14 10.30 -1.33 -3.47
C GLY A 14 11.41 -2.37 -3.58
N GLY A 15 11.15 -3.59 -3.12
CA GLY A 15 12.10 -4.71 -3.24
C GLY A 15 12.41 -5.11 -4.69
N THR A 16 11.55 -4.76 -5.65
CA THR A 16 11.72 -5.13 -7.07
C THR A 16 12.07 -3.94 -7.96
N ASN A 17 11.46 -2.79 -7.72
CA ASN A 17 11.62 -1.59 -8.53
C ASN A 17 11.82 -0.36 -7.65
N ILE A 18 12.59 0.60 -8.18
CA ILE A 18 12.67 1.97 -7.69
C ILE A 18 11.91 2.84 -8.69
N VAL A 19 10.99 3.65 -8.22
CA VAL A 19 10.21 4.57 -9.06
C VAL A 19 10.33 5.98 -8.50
N ALA A 20 10.66 6.96 -9.34
CA ALA A 20 10.63 8.37 -8.97
C ALA A 20 9.61 9.13 -9.81
N GLY A 21 8.94 10.09 -9.19
CA GLY A 21 7.97 10.97 -9.86
C GLY A 21 8.10 12.41 -9.38
N VAL A 22 8.10 13.35 -10.32
CA VAL A 22 8.01 14.77 -10.05
C VAL A 22 6.55 15.17 -9.95
N VAL A 23 6.21 15.91 -8.90
CA VAL A 23 4.85 16.31 -8.54
C VAL A 23 4.75 17.82 -8.48
N ASP A 24 3.69 18.36 -9.07
CA ASP A 24 3.40 19.80 -9.05
C ASP A 24 2.61 20.24 -7.79
N GLU A 25 2.25 21.50 -7.74
CA GLU A 25 1.47 22.10 -6.64
C GLU A 25 0.05 21.57 -6.52
N ASN A 26 -0.51 20.98 -7.60
CA ASN A 26 -1.85 20.38 -7.64
C ASN A 26 -1.83 18.90 -7.26
N TYR A 27 -0.68 18.35 -6.85
CA TYR A 27 -0.46 16.94 -6.56
C TYR A 27 -0.51 16.05 -7.82
N GLU A 28 -0.24 16.62 -9.01
CA GLU A 28 -0.20 15.83 -10.24
C GLU A 28 1.23 15.41 -10.58
N ILE A 29 1.38 14.16 -11.01
CA ILE A 29 2.69 13.66 -11.49
C ILE A 29 2.91 14.15 -12.92
N ILE A 30 3.91 15.00 -13.09
CA ILE A 30 4.27 15.58 -14.40
C ILE A 30 5.35 14.77 -15.12
N ALA A 31 6.17 13.99 -14.40
CA ALA A 31 7.15 13.09 -15.00
C ALA A 31 7.48 11.91 -14.09
N LYS A 32 7.90 10.79 -14.70
CA LYS A 32 8.31 9.56 -13.99
C LYS A 32 9.55 8.93 -14.60
N ALA A 33 10.35 8.28 -13.74
CA ALA A 33 11.41 7.37 -14.13
C ALA A 33 11.43 6.15 -13.20
N SER A 34 12.02 5.04 -13.65
CA SER A 34 12.13 3.82 -12.85
C SER A 34 13.33 2.99 -13.24
N CYS A 35 13.79 2.15 -12.32
CA CYS A 35 14.75 1.09 -12.56
C CYS A 35 14.45 -0.13 -11.67
N LYS A 36 15.19 -1.23 -11.88
CA LYS A 36 15.14 -2.40 -10.98
C LYS A 36 15.92 -2.13 -9.71
N THR A 37 15.40 -2.60 -8.56
CA THR A 37 16.12 -2.50 -7.27
C THR A 37 17.29 -3.46 -7.21
N ASN A 38 17.13 -4.67 -7.77
CA ASN A 38 18.14 -5.73 -7.83
C ASN A 38 18.76 -6.08 -6.46
N VAL A 39 17.92 -6.22 -5.44
CA VAL A 39 18.36 -6.71 -4.11
C VAL A 39 18.68 -8.21 -4.16
N PRO A 40 19.64 -8.69 -3.32
CA PRO A 40 20.44 -7.94 -2.37
C PRO A 40 21.67 -7.25 -3.01
N ARG A 41 21.97 -6.03 -2.60
CA ARG A 41 23.18 -5.26 -2.96
C ARG A 41 23.45 -4.18 -1.91
N PRO A 42 24.66 -3.57 -1.89
CA PRO A 42 25.03 -2.55 -0.90
C PRO A 42 24.07 -1.34 -0.88
N GLU A 43 23.87 -0.77 0.31
CA GLU A 43 23.06 0.45 0.53
C GLU A 43 23.47 1.61 -0.37
N SER A 44 24.78 1.82 -0.54
CA SER A 44 25.32 2.87 -1.40
C SER A 44 24.88 2.73 -2.85
N GLU A 45 24.89 1.53 -3.41
CA GLU A 45 24.48 1.28 -4.79
C GLU A 45 22.96 1.49 -4.99
N ILE A 46 22.14 1.20 -3.97
CA ILE A 46 20.72 1.49 -4.02
C ILE A 46 20.49 3.00 -3.95
N CYS A 47 21.25 3.72 -3.11
CA CYS A 47 21.21 5.18 -3.08
C CYS A 47 21.64 5.80 -4.41
N ASP A 48 22.67 5.27 -5.05
CA ASP A 48 23.10 5.73 -6.39
C ASP A 48 21.96 5.53 -7.42
N SER A 49 21.32 4.38 -7.40
CA SER A 49 20.18 4.11 -8.29
C SER A 49 18.96 5.00 -7.99
N MET A 50 18.67 5.30 -6.72
CA MET A 50 17.60 6.24 -6.35
C MET A 50 17.93 7.66 -6.86
N ALA A 51 19.17 8.11 -6.69
CA ALA A 51 19.62 9.41 -7.18
C ALA A 51 19.52 9.50 -8.71
N ASP A 52 19.99 8.48 -9.42
CA ASP A 52 19.90 8.42 -10.88
C ASP A 52 18.46 8.46 -11.39
N VAL A 53 17.56 7.72 -10.76
CA VAL A 53 16.15 7.69 -11.14
C VAL A 53 15.48 9.03 -10.82
N ALA A 54 15.83 9.65 -9.69
CA ALA A 54 15.36 10.98 -9.33
C ALA A 54 15.77 12.03 -10.37
N LEU A 55 17.05 12.08 -10.73
CA LEU A 55 17.57 13.02 -11.73
C LEU A 55 16.96 12.80 -13.11
N LYS A 56 16.76 11.53 -13.52
CA LYS A 56 16.06 11.21 -14.77
C LYS A 56 14.59 11.66 -14.78
N ALA A 57 13.91 11.59 -13.65
CA ALA A 57 12.52 12.09 -13.55
C ALA A 57 12.48 13.62 -13.66
N ILE A 58 13.42 14.31 -13.00
CA ILE A 58 13.60 15.77 -13.06
C ILE A 58 13.91 16.23 -14.48
N GLU A 59 14.85 15.58 -15.16
CA GLU A 59 15.20 15.86 -16.56
C GLU A 59 13.99 15.70 -17.50
N LYS A 60 13.23 14.62 -17.35
CA LYS A 60 11.99 14.40 -18.11
C LYS A 60 10.94 15.48 -17.89
N ALA A 61 10.88 16.05 -16.68
CA ALA A 61 10.04 17.20 -16.36
C ALA A 61 10.59 18.52 -16.94
N LYS A 62 11.77 18.51 -17.54
CA LYS A 62 12.53 19.70 -18.01
C LYS A 62 12.84 20.68 -16.88
N LEU A 63 13.14 20.14 -15.71
CA LEU A 63 13.51 20.85 -14.48
C LEU A 63 14.95 20.55 -14.09
N THR A 64 15.44 21.27 -13.10
CA THR A 64 16.73 21.03 -12.42
C THR A 64 16.48 20.65 -10.96
N ILE A 65 17.49 20.14 -10.26
CA ILE A 65 17.37 19.81 -8.83
C ILE A 65 17.05 21.05 -7.99
N ASP A 66 17.47 22.22 -8.42
CA ASP A 66 17.19 23.50 -7.76
C ASP A 66 15.71 23.93 -7.84
N ASP A 67 14.92 23.32 -8.72
CA ASP A 67 13.48 23.56 -8.83
C ASP A 67 12.70 22.64 -7.88
N ILE A 68 13.35 21.66 -7.24
CA ILE A 68 12.73 20.70 -6.33
C ILE A 68 12.89 21.18 -4.88
N GLU A 69 11.74 21.42 -4.22
CA GLU A 69 11.70 21.86 -2.83
C GLU A 69 12.19 20.76 -1.86
N SER A 70 11.80 19.54 -2.12
CA SER A 70 12.13 18.39 -1.26
C SER A 70 11.89 17.07 -1.98
N ILE A 71 12.53 16.01 -1.47
CA ILE A 71 12.38 14.64 -1.96
C ILE A 71 11.86 13.76 -0.81
N GLY A 72 10.73 13.10 -1.03
CA GLY A 72 10.19 12.10 -0.12
C GLY A 72 10.53 10.69 -0.59
N ILE A 73 11.03 9.85 0.31
CA ILE A 73 11.33 8.44 0.02
C ILE A 73 10.38 7.57 0.81
N GLY A 74 9.71 6.68 0.17
CA GLY A 74 8.98 5.67 0.84
C GLY A 74 9.60 4.30 0.69
N VAL A 75 9.54 3.55 1.74
CA VAL A 75 10.26 2.29 1.85
C VAL A 75 9.46 1.29 2.68
N PRO A 76 9.47 0.00 2.31
CA PRO A 76 8.86 -1.03 3.15
C PRO A 76 9.69 -1.25 4.41
N GLY A 77 9.03 -1.29 5.57
CA GLY A 77 9.63 -1.59 6.87
C GLY A 77 9.48 -0.49 7.92
N ALA A 78 10.18 -0.65 9.03
CA ALA A 78 10.19 0.30 10.14
C ALA A 78 11.13 1.48 9.82
N VAL A 79 10.57 2.69 9.80
CA VAL A 79 11.27 3.92 9.43
C VAL A 79 11.15 4.93 10.56
N ASN A 80 12.27 5.49 10.97
CA ASN A 80 12.30 6.61 11.89
C ASN A 80 12.40 7.94 11.12
N PRO A 81 11.29 8.66 10.92
CA PRO A 81 11.30 9.86 10.10
C PRO A 81 12.06 11.03 10.76
N LYS A 82 12.26 11.00 12.09
CA LYS A 82 13.01 12.05 12.81
C LYS A 82 14.51 11.95 12.60
N THR A 83 15.04 10.72 12.54
CA THR A 83 16.47 10.49 12.33
C THR A 83 16.83 10.22 10.88
N GLY A 84 15.83 9.97 10.01
CA GLY A 84 16.05 9.63 8.61
C GLY A 84 16.63 8.22 8.40
N VAL A 85 16.38 7.31 9.35
CA VAL A 85 16.94 5.96 9.38
C VAL A 85 15.88 4.93 9.07
N ILE A 86 16.19 3.97 8.19
CA ILE A 86 15.42 2.73 8.06
C ILE A 86 15.95 1.78 9.13
N GLU A 87 15.19 1.60 10.22
CA GLU A 87 15.60 0.77 11.34
C GLU A 87 15.63 -0.71 10.97
N TYR A 88 14.63 -1.15 10.17
CA TYR A 88 14.52 -2.51 9.68
C TYR A 88 13.70 -2.59 8.39
N SER A 89 14.17 -3.34 7.41
CA SER A 89 13.41 -3.70 6.20
C SER A 89 13.69 -5.14 5.80
N ALA A 90 12.72 -6.02 5.98
CA ALA A 90 12.82 -7.44 5.57
C ALA A 90 12.96 -7.58 4.05
N ASN A 91 12.22 -6.77 3.29
CA ASN A 91 12.16 -6.86 1.83
C ASN A 91 13.42 -6.33 1.14
N LEU A 92 14.20 -5.51 1.83
CA LEU A 92 15.44 -4.90 1.32
C LEU A 92 16.69 -5.48 2.01
N PHE A 93 16.51 -6.30 3.07
CA PHE A 93 17.56 -6.94 3.86
C PHE A 93 18.48 -5.96 4.61
N PHE A 94 17.94 -4.81 5.09
CA PHE A 94 18.72 -3.78 5.77
C PHE A 94 18.30 -3.57 7.23
N HIS A 95 19.30 -3.11 8.02
CA HIS A 95 19.15 -2.68 9.40
C HIS A 95 19.92 -1.37 9.60
N ASN A 96 19.30 -0.40 10.29
CA ASN A 96 19.92 0.88 10.65
C ASN A 96 20.53 1.66 9.47
N TRP A 97 19.87 1.63 8.31
CA TRP A 97 20.33 2.30 7.11
C TRP A 97 20.07 3.82 7.18
N GLN A 98 21.16 4.62 7.08
CA GLN A 98 21.15 6.09 7.14
C GLN A 98 20.72 6.71 5.80
N VAL A 99 19.55 6.31 5.29
CA VAL A 99 19.12 6.60 3.91
C VAL A 99 19.02 8.10 3.63
N VAL A 100 18.47 8.89 4.56
CA VAL A 100 18.33 10.35 4.36
C VAL A 100 19.69 11.00 4.18
N LYS A 101 20.62 10.77 5.12
CA LYS A 101 21.97 11.32 5.03
C LYS A 101 22.67 10.95 3.71
N MET A 102 22.62 9.67 3.34
CA MET A 102 23.28 9.19 2.12
C MET A 102 22.65 9.77 0.85
N MET A 103 21.37 10.08 0.84
CA MET A 103 20.68 10.71 -0.29
C MET A 103 20.90 12.21 -0.33
N GLU A 104 20.95 12.91 0.81
CA GLU A 104 21.29 14.33 0.90
C GLU A 104 22.71 14.60 0.37
N GLU A 105 23.67 13.72 0.69
CA GLU A 105 25.04 13.80 0.16
C GLU A 105 25.11 13.70 -1.37
N ARG A 106 24.14 13.00 -2.02
CA ARG A 106 24.08 12.80 -3.47
C ARG A 106 23.33 13.88 -4.22
N LEU A 107 22.24 14.36 -3.63
CA LEU A 107 21.30 15.25 -4.33
C LEU A 107 21.34 16.69 -3.83
N ASN A 108 22.05 16.94 -2.73
CA ASN A 108 22.17 18.27 -2.09
C ASN A 108 20.83 19.00 -1.95
N THR A 109 19.80 18.23 -1.55
CA THR A 109 18.43 18.74 -1.34
C THR A 109 17.82 18.11 -0.11
N LYS A 110 16.77 18.70 0.43
CA LYS A 110 16.05 18.17 1.61
C LYS A 110 15.40 16.83 1.32
N ILE A 111 15.76 15.81 2.10
CA ILE A 111 15.23 14.45 1.98
C ILE A 111 14.38 14.09 3.20
N CYS A 112 13.28 13.41 2.99
CA CYS A 112 12.48 12.80 4.03
C CYS A 112 12.20 11.33 3.70
N VAL A 113 12.03 10.51 4.72
CA VAL A 113 11.71 9.09 4.56
C VAL A 113 10.49 8.71 5.40
N GLU A 114 9.64 7.84 4.87
CA GLU A 114 8.46 7.31 5.58
C GLU A 114 8.22 5.86 5.14
N ASN A 115 7.49 5.11 5.96
CA ASN A 115 6.98 3.81 5.55
C ASN A 115 6.04 3.95 4.34
N ASP A 116 6.08 2.99 3.41
CA ASP A 116 5.31 3.01 2.17
C ASP A 116 3.79 3.08 2.41
N ALA A 117 3.23 2.26 3.28
CA ALA A 117 1.79 2.26 3.56
C ALA A 117 1.33 3.55 4.26
N ASN A 118 2.13 4.10 5.17
CA ASN A 118 1.87 5.40 5.79
C ASN A 118 1.84 6.52 4.74
N ALA A 119 2.79 6.52 3.83
CA ALA A 119 2.85 7.49 2.75
C ALA A 119 1.66 7.35 1.79
N ALA A 120 1.19 6.12 1.50
CA ALA A 120 -0.03 5.90 0.73
C ALA A 120 -1.27 6.48 1.42
N ALA A 121 -1.40 6.25 2.74
CA ALA A 121 -2.50 6.80 3.52
C ALA A 121 -2.50 8.32 3.53
N LEU A 122 -1.33 8.94 3.70
CA LEU A 122 -1.19 10.38 3.61
C LEU A 122 -1.57 10.89 2.22
N GLY A 123 -1.27 10.11 1.21
CA GLY A 123 -1.67 10.36 -0.15
C GLY A 123 -3.14 10.53 -0.35
N GLU A 124 -3.84 9.51 -0.01
CA GLU A 124 -5.30 9.51 -0.09
C GLU A 124 -5.92 10.61 0.78
N TYR A 125 -5.27 10.96 1.90
CA TYR A 125 -5.70 12.03 2.79
C TYR A 125 -5.52 13.44 2.19
N LEU A 126 -4.41 13.71 1.52
CA LEU A 126 -4.10 15.04 0.98
C LEU A 126 -4.77 15.32 -0.37
N ALA A 127 -4.78 14.34 -1.26
CA ALA A 127 -5.20 14.52 -2.65
C ALA A 127 -6.16 13.45 -3.18
N GLY A 128 -6.38 12.35 -2.44
CA GLY A 128 -7.19 11.24 -2.87
C GLY A 128 -8.57 11.16 -2.23
N SER A 129 -9.06 9.93 -2.12
CA SER A 129 -10.41 9.60 -1.63
C SER A 129 -10.68 10.05 -0.19
N ALA A 130 -9.65 10.23 0.63
CA ALA A 130 -9.77 10.66 2.02
C ALA A 130 -9.63 12.18 2.23
N LYS A 131 -9.59 12.96 1.14
CA LYS A 131 -9.47 14.43 1.23
C LYS A 131 -10.63 15.04 2.02
N GLY A 132 -10.28 15.85 3.02
CA GLY A 132 -11.26 16.51 3.90
C GLY A 132 -11.70 15.69 5.12
N ALA A 133 -11.31 14.43 5.23
CA ALA A 133 -11.52 13.64 6.44
C ALA A 133 -10.66 14.17 7.60
N LYS A 134 -11.09 13.93 8.85
CA LYS A 134 -10.27 14.20 10.04
C LYS A 134 -9.43 12.97 10.43
N ASN A 135 -10.04 11.80 10.31
CA ASN A 135 -9.42 10.52 10.59
C ASN A 135 -9.60 9.61 9.36
N ALA A 136 -8.54 9.06 8.87
CA ALA A 136 -8.56 8.20 7.70
C ALA A 136 -7.67 6.98 7.89
N ILE A 137 -8.06 5.86 7.31
CA ILE A 137 -7.23 4.66 7.24
C ILE A 137 -7.16 4.23 5.78
N ALA A 138 -5.97 3.96 5.29
CA ALA A 138 -5.76 3.34 4.00
C ALA A 138 -5.18 1.95 4.18
N ILE A 139 -5.71 1.01 3.40
CA ILE A 139 -5.26 -0.38 3.36
C ILE A 139 -4.84 -0.69 1.93
N THR A 140 -3.72 -1.35 1.76
CA THR A 140 -3.23 -1.79 0.45
C THR A 140 -3.28 -3.31 0.34
N LEU A 141 -4.06 -3.82 -0.60
CA LEU A 141 -4.21 -5.24 -0.90
C LEU A 141 -3.27 -5.63 -2.05
N GLY A 142 -2.04 -5.98 -1.69
CA GLY A 142 -0.98 -6.45 -2.56
C GLY A 142 -0.55 -7.88 -2.22
N THR A 143 0.73 -8.21 -2.40
CA THR A 143 1.33 -9.47 -1.94
C THR A 143 1.03 -9.70 -0.46
N GLY A 144 1.10 -8.64 0.35
CA GLY A 144 0.66 -8.57 1.73
C GLY A 144 -0.49 -7.58 1.91
N ILE A 145 -0.75 -7.21 3.17
CA ILE A 145 -1.67 -6.14 3.57
C ILE A 145 -0.88 -5.04 4.29
N GLY A 146 -0.69 -3.92 3.61
CA GLY A 146 -0.17 -2.71 4.24
C GLY A 146 -1.28 -1.86 4.84
N GLY A 147 -0.97 -1.13 5.90
CA GLY A 147 -1.89 -0.20 6.55
C GLY A 147 -1.23 1.13 6.87
N GLY A 148 -1.97 2.22 6.71
CA GLY A 148 -1.57 3.55 7.16
C GLY A 148 -2.74 4.24 7.86
N ILE A 149 -2.47 4.87 8.99
CA ILE A 149 -3.47 5.45 9.87
C ILE A 149 -3.23 6.95 10.02
N ILE A 150 -4.25 7.75 9.74
CA ILE A 150 -4.27 9.19 9.96
C ILE A 150 -5.26 9.50 11.09
N ILE A 151 -4.80 10.14 12.16
CA ILE A 151 -5.60 10.58 13.29
C ILE A 151 -5.44 12.08 13.46
N ASN A 152 -6.55 12.83 13.43
CA ASN A 152 -6.55 14.29 13.53
C ASN A 152 -5.61 14.95 12.49
N GLY A 153 -5.56 14.41 11.27
CA GLY A 153 -4.73 14.92 10.18
C GLY A 153 -3.24 14.57 10.28
N LYS A 154 -2.85 13.67 11.19
CA LYS A 154 -1.45 13.27 11.39
C LYS A 154 -1.30 11.77 11.24
N ILE A 155 -0.19 11.33 10.63
CA ILE A 155 0.18 9.91 10.57
C ILE A 155 0.37 9.38 12.00
N TYR A 156 -0.21 8.21 12.25
CA TYR A 156 0.02 7.44 13.47
C TYR A 156 1.05 6.34 13.19
N SER A 157 2.29 6.57 13.59
CA SER A 157 3.40 5.61 13.39
C SER A 157 3.71 4.76 14.63
N GLY A 158 3.01 5.00 15.75
CA GLY A 158 3.32 4.33 17.02
C GLY A 158 4.54 4.94 17.74
N SER A 159 4.89 4.39 18.88
CA SER A 159 5.98 4.91 19.74
C SER A 159 7.38 4.61 19.19
N ASN A 160 7.51 3.57 18.37
CA ASN A 160 8.77 3.10 17.78
C ASN A 160 8.69 3.03 16.24
N TYR A 161 7.78 3.79 15.64
CA TYR A 161 7.58 3.91 14.19
C TYR A 161 7.20 2.59 13.47
N ALA A 162 6.81 1.56 14.21
CA ALA A 162 6.31 0.29 13.68
C ALA A 162 4.81 0.10 13.95
N GLY A 163 4.07 1.18 14.11
CA GLY A 163 2.61 1.16 14.21
C GLY A 163 1.93 0.96 12.86
N ALA A 164 0.61 0.72 12.88
CA ALA A 164 -0.23 0.51 11.71
C ALA A 164 0.06 -0.77 10.89
N GLU A 165 0.75 -1.77 11.47
CA GLU A 165 0.94 -3.10 10.88
C GLU A 165 -0.37 -3.91 10.90
N LEU A 166 -1.42 -3.37 10.24
CA LEU A 166 -2.79 -3.88 10.29
C LEU A 166 -2.92 -5.29 9.71
N GLY A 167 -2.10 -5.63 8.71
CA GLY A 167 -2.07 -6.96 8.10
C GLY A 167 -1.67 -8.06 9.07
N HIS A 168 -0.93 -7.72 10.15
CA HIS A 168 -0.48 -8.68 11.15
C HIS A 168 -1.41 -8.82 12.37
N MET A 169 -2.58 -8.18 12.33
CA MET A 169 -3.67 -8.43 13.27
C MET A 169 -4.18 -9.86 13.12
N VAL A 170 -4.23 -10.62 14.22
CA VAL A 170 -4.72 -12.01 14.21
C VAL A 170 -6.25 -12.01 14.10
N ILE A 171 -6.79 -12.61 13.06
CA ILE A 171 -8.23 -12.81 12.85
C ILE A 171 -8.68 -14.25 13.06
N VAL A 172 -7.73 -15.20 13.01
CA VAL A 172 -7.98 -16.62 13.28
C VAL A 172 -6.91 -17.15 14.22
N LYS A 173 -7.28 -17.39 15.49
CA LYS A 173 -6.34 -17.95 16.46
C LYS A 173 -5.80 -19.29 15.99
N ASP A 174 -4.49 -19.48 16.05
CA ASP A 174 -3.77 -20.69 15.62
C ASP A 174 -4.03 -21.09 14.15
N GLY A 175 -4.39 -20.11 13.31
CA GLY A 175 -4.71 -20.30 11.89
C GLY A 175 -3.47 -20.41 10.99
N LYS A 176 -3.61 -19.95 9.72
CA LYS A 176 -2.55 -20.05 8.70
C LYS A 176 -1.25 -19.37 9.16
N GLU A 177 -0.12 -19.93 8.78
CA GLU A 177 1.20 -19.33 9.01
C GLU A 177 1.33 -18.01 8.23
N CYS A 178 1.97 -17.02 8.84
CA CYS A 178 2.29 -15.74 8.25
C CYS A 178 3.81 -15.58 8.16
N ALA A 179 4.27 -14.88 7.12
CA ALA A 179 5.70 -14.60 6.92
C ALA A 179 6.35 -13.83 8.10
N CYS A 180 5.55 -13.14 8.93
CA CYS A 180 6.05 -12.49 10.16
C CYS A 180 6.38 -13.46 11.31
N GLY A 181 6.20 -14.77 11.14
CA GLY A 181 6.43 -15.80 12.15
C GLY A 181 5.24 -16.08 13.07
N ARG A 182 4.14 -15.32 12.98
CA ARG A 182 2.89 -15.58 13.72
C ARG A 182 1.95 -16.46 12.92
N LYS A 183 0.89 -16.94 13.57
CA LYS A 183 -0.24 -17.65 12.92
C LYS A 183 -1.51 -16.83 12.99
N GLY A 184 -2.33 -16.94 11.94
CA GLY A 184 -3.66 -16.36 11.91
C GLY A 184 -3.74 -14.87 11.57
N CYS A 185 -2.65 -14.26 11.08
CA CYS A 185 -2.63 -12.87 10.65
C CYS A 185 -3.62 -12.61 9.51
N TRP A 186 -4.28 -11.47 9.52
CA TRP A 186 -5.23 -11.05 8.48
C TRP A 186 -4.65 -11.14 7.07
N GLU A 187 -3.40 -10.74 6.89
CA GLU A 187 -2.64 -10.83 5.64
C GLU A 187 -2.64 -12.23 5.02
N ALA A 188 -2.47 -13.28 5.84
CA ALA A 188 -2.44 -14.66 5.36
C ALA A 188 -3.75 -15.14 4.72
N TYR A 189 -4.86 -14.41 4.95
CA TYR A 189 -6.20 -14.71 4.45
C TYR A 189 -6.70 -13.72 3.41
N ALA A 190 -6.46 -12.42 3.63
CA ALA A 190 -7.11 -11.34 2.90
C ALA A 190 -6.16 -10.50 1.99
N SER A 191 -4.89 -10.89 1.86
CA SER A 191 -4.00 -10.33 0.84
C SER A 191 -4.29 -10.90 -0.56
N ALA A 192 -3.67 -10.37 -1.61
CA ALA A 192 -3.72 -10.98 -2.94
C ALA A 192 -3.11 -12.39 -2.92
N THR A 193 -2.04 -12.61 -2.15
CA THR A 193 -1.46 -13.96 -1.94
C THR A 193 -2.45 -14.88 -1.25
N GLY A 194 -3.19 -14.39 -0.25
CA GLY A 194 -4.25 -15.13 0.43
C GLY A 194 -5.35 -15.58 -0.53
N LEU A 195 -5.81 -14.68 -1.42
CA LEU A 195 -6.80 -15.00 -2.45
C LEU A 195 -6.27 -16.02 -3.46
N ILE A 196 -5.04 -15.86 -3.96
CA ILE A 196 -4.42 -16.81 -4.88
C ILE A 196 -4.34 -18.19 -4.26
N ASN A 197 -3.93 -18.29 -3.00
CA ASN A 197 -3.82 -19.56 -2.29
C ASN A 197 -5.20 -20.22 -2.09
N LEU A 198 -6.21 -19.43 -1.73
CA LEU A 198 -7.58 -19.91 -1.58
C LEU A 198 -8.13 -20.45 -2.91
N THR A 199 -7.89 -19.70 -4.01
CA THR A 199 -8.27 -20.11 -5.37
C THR A 199 -7.59 -21.43 -5.76
N LYS A 200 -6.28 -21.55 -5.51
CA LYS A 200 -5.53 -22.78 -5.79
C LYS A 200 -6.06 -23.97 -4.98
N GLN A 201 -6.37 -23.75 -3.70
CA GLN A 201 -6.93 -24.79 -2.84
C GLN A 201 -8.29 -25.30 -3.37
N GLU A 202 -9.14 -24.40 -3.87
CA GLU A 202 -10.43 -24.78 -4.42
C GLU A 202 -10.28 -25.57 -5.74
N ILE A 203 -9.42 -25.09 -6.65
CA ILE A 203 -9.10 -25.80 -7.90
C ILE A 203 -8.65 -27.24 -7.62
N LEU A 204 -7.87 -27.46 -6.57
CA LEU A 204 -7.38 -28.80 -6.21
C LEU A 204 -8.44 -29.71 -5.59
N LYS A 205 -9.56 -29.17 -5.10
CA LYS A 205 -10.69 -29.98 -4.58
C LYS A 205 -11.62 -30.47 -5.69
N GLU A 206 -11.71 -29.71 -6.78
CA GLU A 206 -12.60 -30.02 -7.91
C GLU A 206 -12.06 -31.19 -8.74
N ASN A 207 -12.99 -31.91 -9.44
CA ASN A 207 -12.59 -32.76 -10.55
C ASN A 207 -12.00 -31.89 -11.65
N PHE A 208 -10.72 -32.02 -11.89
CA PHE A 208 -9.84 -31.12 -12.64
C PHE A 208 -10.36 -30.71 -14.02
N ASP A 209 -11.22 -31.54 -14.67
CA ASP A 209 -11.63 -31.31 -16.05
C ASP A 209 -12.68 -30.22 -16.26
N PHE A 210 -13.29 -29.66 -15.21
CA PHE A 210 -14.44 -28.75 -15.31
C PHE A 210 -14.27 -27.37 -14.67
N SER A 211 -13.17 -27.10 -13.92
CA SER A 211 -12.96 -25.80 -13.27
C SER A 211 -12.70 -24.70 -14.31
N TYR A 212 -13.59 -23.68 -14.35
CA TYR A 212 -13.37 -22.48 -15.17
C TYR A 212 -12.11 -21.75 -14.70
N MET A 213 -11.85 -21.70 -13.40
CA MET A 213 -10.66 -21.05 -12.82
C MET A 213 -9.38 -21.67 -13.39
N LEU A 214 -9.27 -22.99 -13.48
CA LEU A 214 -8.10 -23.67 -14.06
C LEU A 214 -8.00 -23.47 -15.57
N LYS A 215 -9.13 -23.52 -16.29
CA LYS A 215 -9.16 -23.29 -17.74
C LYS A 215 -8.68 -21.86 -18.09
N SER A 216 -9.06 -20.86 -17.31
CA SER A 216 -8.62 -19.46 -17.51
C SER A 216 -7.12 -19.24 -17.28
N CYS A 217 -6.44 -20.23 -16.68
CA CYS A 217 -5.00 -20.26 -16.46
C CYS A 217 -4.26 -21.24 -17.41
N ASP A 218 -4.85 -21.60 -18.54
CA ASP A 218 -4.32 -22.58 -19.52
C ASP A 218 -3.99 -23.95 -18.88
N GLY A 219 -4.72 -24.36 -17.85
CA GLY A 219 -4.47 -25.60 -17.11
C GLY A 219 -3.27 -25.55 -16.14
N ASP A 220 -2.60 -24.41 -16.00
CA ASP A 220 -1.43 -24.26 -15.13
C ASP A 220 -1.80 -23.48 -13.83
N ILE A 221 -1.87 -24.20 -12.72
CA ILE A 221 -2.19 -23.64 -11.40
C ILE A 221 -1.19 -22.55 -10.96
N ASN A 222 0.01 -22.50 -11.53
CA ASN A 222 1.00 -21.49 -11.21
C ASN A 222 0.67 -20.13 -11.87
N LYS A 223 -0.20 -20.13 -12.87
CA LYS A 223 -0.70 -18.91 -13.53
C LYS A 223 -1.90 -18.28 -12.80
N VAL A 224 -2.40 -18.87 -11.70
CA VAL A 224 -3.47 -18.31 -10.89
C VAL A 224 -3.03 -16.94 -10.33
N THR A 225 -3.86 -15.94 -10.53
CA THR A 225 -3.66 -14.57 -10.09
C THR A 225 -4.80 -14.09 -9.19
N GLY A 226 -4.68 -12.91 -8.58
CA GLY A 226 -5.75 -12.29 -7.80
C GLY A 226 -7.02 -11.94 -8.62
N LYS A 227 -6.99 -12.07 -9.96
CA LYS A 227 -8.15 -11.87 -10.83
C LYS A 227 -8.89 -13.17 -11.12
N THR A 228 -8.19 -14.31 -11.10
CA THR A 228 -8.69 -15.61 -11.59
C THR A 228 -10.08 -15.95 -11.03
N ALA A 229 -10.26 -15.90 -9.72
CA ALA A 229 -11.55 -16.21 -9.11
C ALA A 229 -12.63 -15.15 -9.43
N PHE A 230 -12.29 -13.86 -9.48
CA PHE A 230 -13.25 -12.80 -9.86
C PHE A 230 -13.73 -12.97 -11.29
N ASP A 231 -12.83 -13.23 -12.24
CA ASP A 231 -13.15 -13.44 -13.66
C ASP A 231 -14.04 -14.69 -13.83
N ALA A 232 -13.77 -15.76 -13.06
CA ALA A 232 -14.58 -16.95 -13.05
C ALA A 232 -16.00 -16.73 -12.48
N VAL A 233 -16.15 -15.89 -11.44
CA VAL A 233 -17.49 -15.48 -10.94
C VAL A 233 -18.29 -14.79 -12.04
N LEU A 234 -17.65 -13.90 -12.82
CA LEU A 234 -18.33 -13.23 -13.94
C LEU A 234 -18.74 -14.22 -15.04
N ALA A 235 -18.06 -15.35 -15.17
CA ALA A 235 -18.40 -16.45 -16.08
C ALA A 235 -19.47 -17.43 -15.50
N GLY A 236 -19.95 -17.19 -14.27
CA GLY A 236 -20.99 -18.01 -13.64
C GLY A 236 -20.47 -19.23 -12.86
N ASP A 237 -19.16 -19.28 -12.53
CA ASP A 237 -18.57 -20.39 -11.78
C ASP A 237 -18.98 -20.30 -10.29
N ALA A 238 -19.74 -21.30 -9.81
CA ALA A 238 -20.25 -21.35 -8.44
C ALA A 238 -19.13 -21.56 -7.40
N ASN A 239 -18.08 -22.32 -7.75
CA ASN A 239 -16.97 -22.60 -6.86
C ASN A 239 -16.10 -21.35 -6.70
N ALA A 240 -15.88 -20.62 -7.81
CA ALA A 240 -15.22 -19.31 -7.75
C ALA A 240 -15.99 -18.31 -6.88
N LYS A 241 -17.34 -18.37 -6.94
CA LYS A 241 -18.16 -17.54 -6.06
C LYS A 241 -17.95 -17.89 -4.59
N ALA A 242 -17.88 -19.17 -4.23
CA ALA A 242 -17.57 -19.59 -2.86
C ALA A 242 -16.19 -19.07 -2.39
N VAL A 243 -15.17 -19.13 -3.25
CA VAL A 243 -13.82 -18.58 -3.00
C VAL A 243 -13.91 -17.07 -2.71
N ILE A 244 -14.62 -16.32 -3.54
CA ILE A 244 -14.74 -14.87 -3.38
C ILE A 244 -15.55 -14.51 -2.12
N ASP A 245 -16.62 -15.23 -1.83
CA ASP A 245 -17.43 -14.99 -0.62
C ASP A 245 -16.60 -15.25 0.65
N GLU A 246 -15.79 -16.31 0.68
CA GLU A 246 -14.88 -16.62 1.79
C GLU A 246 -13.79 -15.54 1.94
N TYR A 247 -13.16 -15.14 0.83
CA TYR A 247 -12.15 -14.08 0.81
C TYR A 247 -12.70 -12.76 1.34
N ILE A 248 -13.87 -12.34 0.86
CA ILE A 248 -14.54 -11.10 1.30
C ILE A 248 -14.89 -11.18 2.79
N GLY A 249 -15.30 -12.36 3.27
CA GLY A 249 -15.53 -12.60 4.70
C GLY A 249 -14.30 -12.34 5.56
N TYR A 250 -13.15 -12.87 5.17
CA TYR A 250 -11.88 -12.58 5.87
C TYR A 250 -11.48 -11.10 5.76
N LEU A 251 -11.69 -10.49 4.60
CA LEU A 251 -11.40 -9.07 4.43
C LEU A 251 -12.30 -8.21 5.33
N ALA A 252 -13.60 -8.50 5.37
CA ALA A 252 -14.56 -7.82 6.23
C ALA A 252 -14.23 -7.94 7.71
N CYS A 253 -13.83 -9.14 8.16
CA CYS A 253 -13.43 -9.37 9.55
C CYS A 253 -12.35 -8.38 10.02
N GLY A 254 -11.29 -8.20 9.24
CA GLY A 254 -10.24 -7.22 9.56
C GLY A 254 -10.74 -5.78 9.51
N LEU A 255 -11.58 -5.41 8.52
CA LEU A 255 -12.14 -4.07 8.42
C LEU A 255 -13.06 -3.74 9.60
N VAL A 256 -13.88 -4.68 10.02
CA VAL A 256 -14.77 -4.52 11.21
C VAL A 256 -13.92 -4.28 12.46
N ASN A 257 -12.85 -5.03 12.65
CA ASN A 257 -11.92 -4.81 13.78
C ASN A 257 -11.32 -3.40 13.75
N ILE A 258 -10.84 -2.96 12.59
CA ILE A 258 -10.26 -1.62 12.40
C ILE A 258 -11.31 -0.53 12.67
N ILE A 259 -12.52 -0.68 12.14
CA ILE A 259 -13.61 0.28 12.35
C ILE A 259 -14.01 0.33 13.83
N ASN A 260 -14.12 -0.82 14.51
CA ASN A 260 -14.47 -0.87 15.93
C ASN A 260 -13.39 -0.26 16.83
N ILE A 261 -12.10 -0.31 16.43
CA ILE A 261 -10.99 0.24 17.21
C ILE A 261 -10.81 1.74 16.96
N PHE A 262 -10.83 2.17 15.70
CA PHE A 262 -10.41 3.52 15.31
C PHE A 262 -11.58 4.43 14.92
N GLN A 263 -12.72 3.88 14.51
CA GLN A 263 -13.89 4.62 14.01
C GLN A 263 -13.47 5.77 13.06
N PRO A 264 -12.74 5.49 11.95
CA PRO A 264 -12.30 6.54 11.04
C PRO A 264 -13.49 7.15 10.29
N ASP A 265 -13.34 8.39 9.81
CA ASP A 265 -14.33 8.99 8.91
C ASP A 265 -14.39 8.23 7.58
N ILE A 266 -13.21 7.80 7.09
CA ILE A 266 -13.08 7.10 5.82
C ILE A 266 -12.02 6.00 5.90
N LEU A 267 -12.28 4.88 5.19
CA LEU A 267 -11.38 3.76 5.01
C LEU A 267 -11.22 3.50 3.52
N CYS A 268 -10.01 3.78 3.00
CA CYS A 268 -9.66 3.61 1.59
C CYS A 268 -9.02 2.24 1.36
N ILE A 269 -9.45 1.53 0.32
CA ILE A 269 -8.88 0.24 -0.09
C ILE A 269 -8.14 0.43 -1.40
N GLY A 270 -6.82 0.27 -1.36
CA GLY A 270 -5.91 0.33 -2.51
C GLY A 270 -5.30 -1.04 -2.84
N GLY A 271 -4.30 -1.03 -3.72
CA GLY A 271 -3.61 -2.23 -4.20
C GLY A 271 -4.32 -2.92 -5.35
N GLY A 272 -3.70 -3.98 -5.89
CA GLY A 272 -4.15 -4.63 -7.13
C GLY A 272 -5.57 -5.19 -7.06
N ILE A 273 -5.97 -5.74 -5.92
CA ILE A 273 -7.30 -6.34 -5.71
C ILE A 273 -8.40 -5.27 -5.71
N SER A 274 -8.12 -4.04 -5.26
CA SER A 274 -9.12 -2.96 -5.27
C SER A 274 -9.63 -2.59 -6.67
N ASN A 275 -8.93 -3.00 -7.73
CA ASN A 275 -9.35 -2.80 -9.12
C ASN A 275 -10.59 -3.62 -9.50
N GLN A 276 -11.02 -4.58 -8.67
CA GLN A 276 -12.30 -5.27 -8.81
C GLN A 276 -13.51 -4.34 -8.57
N GLY A 277 -13.27 -3.13 -8.02
CA GLY A 277 -14.30 -2.10 -7.86
C GLY A 277 -15.46 -2.58 -7.01
N GLU A 278 -16.69 -2.38 -7.50
CA GLU A 278 -17.89 -2.76 -6.75
C GLU A 278 -18.10 -4.27 -6.62
N ASN A 279 -17.48 -5.10 -7.45
CA ASN A 279 -17.50 -6.57 -7.25
C ASN A 279 -16.83 -6.97 -5.93
N LEU A 280 -15.90 -6.15 -5.42
CA LEU A 280 -15.29 -6.29 -4.10
C LEU A 280 -16.01 -5.45 -3.05
N LEU A 281 -16.24 -4.16 -3.33
CA LEU A 281 -16.66 -3.18 -2.32
C LEU A 281 -18.11 -3.31 -1.91
N ALA A 282 -19.04 -3.64 -2.83
CA ALA A 282 -20.44 -3.73 -2.50
C ALA A 282 -20.75 -4.87 -1.49
N PRO A 283 -20.33 -6.13 -1.72
CA PRO A 283 -20.55 -7.19 -0.75
C PRO A 283 -19.76 -6.94 0.56
N LEU A 284 -18.58 -6.34 0.48
CA LEU A 284 -17.77 -6.00 1.65
C LEU A 284 -18.48 -4.98 2.56
N ARG A 285 -19.04 -3.91 2.00
CA ARG A 285 -19.84 -2.92 2.75
C ARG A 285 -21.02 -3.58 3.42
N THR A 286 -21.73 -4.47 2.73
CA THR A 286 -22.89 -5.20 3.26
C THR A 286 -22.53 -6.00 4.52
N ILE A 287 -21.39 -6.71 4.51
CA ILE A 287 -20.92 -7.47 5.68
C ILE A 287 -20.53 -6.53 6.81
N VAL A 288 -19.74 -5.49 6.50
CA VAL A 288 -19.26 -4.52 7.51
C VAL A 288 -20.45 -3.80 8.18
N GLU A 289 -21.45 -3.37 7.42
CA GLU A 289 -22.67 -2.76 7.97
C GLU A 289 -23.41 -3.67 8.95
N LYS A 290 -23.42 -4.96 8.66
CA LYS A 290 -24.06 -5.96 9.50
C LYS A 290 -23.26 -6.29 10.76
N GLU A 291 -21.93 -6.26 10.70
CA GLU A 291 -21.05 -6.78 11.76
C GLU A 291 -20.42 -5.71 12.65
N ARG A 292 -20.28 -4.45 12.19
CA ARG A 292 -19.75 -3.36 13.02
C ARG A 292 -20.58 -3.15 14.28
N TYR A 293 -19.92 -2.76 15.38
CA TYR A 293 -20.58 -2.55 16.68
C TYR A 293 -21.60 -1.40 16.64
N THR A 294 -21.24 -0.27 16.05
CA THR A 294 -22.07 0.96 16.02
C THR A 294 -23.06 0.98 14.85
N LYS A 295 -24.00 0.01 14.81
CA LYS A 295 -24.92 -0.15 13.68
C LYS A 295 -25.95 0.98 13.52
N HIS A 296 -26.31 1.64 14.63
CA HIS A 296 -27.42 2.59 14.71
C HIS A 296 -26.99 4.06 14.76
N ASN A 297 -25.70 4.35 14.56
CA ASN A 297 -25.21 5.71 14.53
C ASN A 297 -25.39 6.29 13.13
N ASP A 298 -25.85 7.53 13.02
CA ASP A 298 -26.05 8.23 11.75
C ASP A 298 -24.74 8.47 11.01
N LYS A 299 -23.64 8.74 11.77
CA LYS A 299 -22.31 8.88 11.21
C LYS A 299 -21.59 7.54 11.18
N GLN A 300 -21.28 7.06 10.00
CA GLN A 300 -20.59 5.80 9.77
C GLN A 300 -19.30 6.00 8.97
N THR A 301 -18.34 5.07 9.14
CA THR A 301 -17.14 5.02 8.31
C THR A 301 -17.50 4.78 6.84
N VAL A 302 -17.03 5.62 5.95
CA VAL A 302 -17.16 5.44 4.50
C VAL A 302 -16.08 4.48 4.01
N ILE A 303 -16.47 3.39 3.37
CA ILE A 303 -15.52 2.45 2.73
C ILE A 303 -15.51 2.72 1.23
N CYS A 304 -14.35 3.06 0.68
CA CYS A 304 -14.19 3.40 -0.72
C CYS A 304 -12.90 2.82 -1.32
N LYS A 305 -12.81 2.84 -2.65
CA LYS A 305 -11.57 2.57 -3.35
C LYS A 305 -10.61 3.76 -3.20
N ALA A 306 -9.32 3.48 -3.00
CA ALA A 306 -8.26 4.47 -3.10
C ALA A 306 -8.21 5.04 -4.53
N SER A 307 -8.15 6.36 -4.67
CA SER A 307 -8.24 7.03 -5.98
C SER A 307 -6.89 7.19 -6.66
N LEU A 308 -5.79 7.28 -5.90
CA LEU A 308 -4.47 7.55 -6.43
C LEU A 308 -3.75 6.27 -6.94
N GLY A 309 -4.28 5.09 -6.65
CA GLY A 309 -3.78 3.79 -7.12
C GLY A 309 -2.38 3.46 -6.61
N THR A 310 -1.67 2.57 -7.32
CA THR A 310 -0.27 2.20 -7.00
C THR A 310 0.72 3.35 -7.18
N VAL A 311 0.28 4.46 -7.73
CA VAL A 311 1.07 5.68 -7.98
C VAL A 311 0.99 6.67 -6.83
N SER A 312 0.08 6.48 -5.88
CA SER A 312 -0.09 7.33 -4.70
C SER A 312 1.18 7.47 -3.87
N TYR A 313 2.01 6.44 -3.86
CA TYR A 313 3.30 6.45 -3.18
C TYR A 313 4.25 7.53 -3.71
N THR A 314 4.18 7.84 -4.98
CA THR A 314 5.04 8.85 -5.63
C THR A 314 4.48 10.27 -5.47
N HIS A 315 3.15 10.44 -5.39
CA HIS A 315 2.50 11.74 -5.39
C HIS A 315 2.74 12.57 -4.14
N LEU A 316 2.97 11.94 -2.97
CA LEU A 316 2.69 12.58 -1.71
C LEU A 316 3.83 12.60 -0.72
N ARG A 317 4.84 11.79 -0.92
CA ARG A 317 6.06 11.82 -0.12
C ARG A 317 6.79 13.15 -0.20
N ALA A 318 6.56 13.88 -1.28
CA ALA A 318 7.09 15.20 -1.47
C ALA A 318 6.45 16.30 -0.57
N HIS A 319 5.24 16.10 -0.05
CA HIS A 319 4.51 17.12 0.71
C HIS A 319 4.59 17.01 2.23
N GLU A 320 5.11 15.91 2.77
CA GLU A 320 5.14 15.65 4.22
C GLU A 320 6.09 16.57 5.00
N THR A 321 7.08 17.15 4.33
CA THR A 321 8.16 17.94 4.92
C THR A 321 7.75 19.24 5.57
N LEU A 322 6.55 19.78 5.32
CA LEU A 322 6.19 21.15 5.70
C LEU A 322 5.22 21.28 6.87
N ARG A 323 4.65 20.19 7.40
CA ARG A 323 3.65 20.26 8.47
C ARG A 323 4.05 19.67 9.83
N HIS A 324 5.28 19.17 9.95
CA HIS A 324 5.78 18.53 11.17
C HIS A 324 7.02 19.22 11.79
N LEU A 325 7.33 20.47 11.38
CA LEU A 325 8.28 21.36 12.08
C LEU A 325 7.54 22.36 12.96
#